data_61e6c7bf73ac29b26b7ceafca33df20f
#
_entry.id   61e6c7bf73ac29b26b7ceafca33df20f
#
_cell.length_a   1.000
_cell.length_b   1.000
_cell.length_c   1.000
_cell.angle_alpha   90.00
_cell.angle_beta   90.00
_cell.angle_gamma   90.00
#
_symmetry.space_group_name_H-M   'P 1'
#
loop_
_entity.id
_entity.type
_entity.pdbx_description
1 polymer ?
#
loop_
_entity_poly.entity_id
_entity_poly.type
_entity_poly.pdbx_seq_one_letter_code
_entity_poly.pdbx_strand_id
1 'polypeptide(L)'
;MKVSKNLNFSVLIATKNRPTELALLLDSITKSTILPSKVVIVFAGIDINRIVSDYSSKLNIELIRSEISSQIFQKSEGIKALKSNDGWVLFLDDDVLIDSKAIEILANQYIYNDKYSKHVGFGLAIKNINYRNLNFLSKLFLYACKLYSFKPGAITKSGHPQSYLHQNFDSDVSWLNGISVWRSDVLKTYINADLIVDHSSYEDVIFSYNLSKTNKLRFLSDVIVTSQIQMAPQITSTHQFIHGSYLRYYFVDKHKEFSKCWLLVAQIVRNIEYIFVTKDEFSFYSRVKIALDTWFILFHASINKIAGNELIRSKLKNVNSSNF
;
A
#
# COMPACT_ATOMS: atom_id res chain seq x y z
N MET A 1 5.81 32.20 4.39
CA MET A 1 4.72 32.48 3.43
C MET A 1 3.45 31.85 3.97
N LYS A 2 2.38 32.58 4.28
CA LYS A 2 1.10 31.99 4.67
C LYS A 2 0.45 31.38 3.43
N VAL A 3 0.18 30.06 3.47
CA VAL A 3 -0.59 29.38 2.40
C VAL A 3 -1.90 30.15 2.21
N SER A 4 -2.18 30.52 0.96
CA SER A 4 -3.44 31.13 0.57
C SER A 4 -4.60 30.16 0.87
N LYS A 5 -5.78 30.70 1.19
CA LYS A 5 -7.01 30.00 1.59
C LYS A 5 -7.56 28.93 0.61
N ASN A 6 -6.90 28.67 -0.51
CA ASN A 6 -7.35 27.73 -1.56
C ASN A 6 -6.35 26.57 -1.76
N LEU A 7 -6.10 25.81 -0.69
CA LEU A 7 -5.39 24.54 -0.83
C LEU A 7 -6.29 23.55 -1.59
N ASN A 8 -5.95 23.24 -2.83
CA ASN A 8 -6.62 22.19 -3.58
C ASN A 8 -6.02 20.82 -3.18
N PHE A 9 -6.54 20.26 -2.10
CA PHE A 9 -6.03 19.08 -1.44
C PHE A 9 -7.19 18.20 -0.98
N SER A 10 -7.26 17.00 -1.52
CA SER A 10 -8.30 16.04 -1.23
C SER A 10 -7.74 14.83 -0.44
N VAL A 11 -8.61 14.16 0.31
CA VAL A 11 -8.31 12.90 1.00
C VAL A 11 -9.13 11.79 0.37
N LEU A 12 -8.53 10.63 0.12
CA LEU A 12 -9.21 9.43 -0.37
C LEU A 12 -9.01 8.29 0.64
N ILE A 13 -10.13 7.73 1.11
CA ILE A 13 -10.19 6.65 2.09
C ILE A 13 -10.93 5.47 1.48
N ALA A 14 -10.31 4.28 1.48
CA ALA A 14 -10.98 3.01 1.18
C ALA A 14 -11.21 2.27 2.49
N THR A 15 -12.45 1.83 2.77
CA THR A 15 -12.80 1.15 4.02
C THR A 15 -13.72 -0.04 3.80
N LYS A 16 -13.61 -1.04 4.69
CA LYS A 16 -14.48 -2.23 4.71
C LYS A 16 -14.72 -2.70 6.13
N ASN A 17 -15.98 -2.66 6.58
CA ASN A 17 -16.43 -3.21 7.87
C ASN A 17 -15.66 -2.68 9.10
N ARG A 18 -15.17 -1.42 9.05
CA ARG A 18 -14.37 -0.75 10.10
C ARG A 18 -14.96 0.61 10.48
N PRO A 19 -16.21 0.65 10.94
CA PRO A 19 -16.90 1.91 11.25
C PRO A 19 -16.21 2.69 12.39
N THR A 20 -15.68 2.02 13.39
CA THR A 20 -15.03 2.64 14.56
C THR A 20 -13.71 3.28 14.17
N GLU A 21 -12.88 2.56 13.44
CA GLU A 21 -11.58 3.04 12.95
C GLU A 21 -11.76 4.25 12.03
N LEU A 22 -12.73 4.18 11.12
CA LEU A 22 -13.08 5.29 10.23
C LEU A 22 -13.52 6.53 11.03
N ALA A 23 -14.36 6.38 12.07
CA ALA A 23 -14.78 7.50 12.90
C ALA A 23 -13.59 8.18 13.59
N LEU A 24 -12.63 7.42 14.13
CA LEU A 24 -11.41 7.95 14.73
C LEU A 24 -10.53 8.68 13.71
N LEU A 25 -10.41 8.14 12.50
CA LEU A 25 -9.69 8.82 11.41
C LEU A 25 -10.36 10.14 11.05
N LEU A 26 -11.69 10.16 10.85
CA LEU A 26 -12.42 11.39 10.52
C LEU A 26 -12.31 12.44 11.64
N ASP A 27 -12.36 12.01 12.90
CA ASP A 27 -12.14 12.90 14.05
C ASP A 27 -10.71 13.50 14.00
N SER A 28 -9.69 12.72 13.67
CA SER A 28 -8.33 13.23 13.52
C SER A 28 -8.21 14.24 12.36
N ILE A 29 -8.89 14.02 11.24
CA ILE A 29 -8.92 14.96 10.11
C ILE A 29 -9.59 16.27 10.52
N THR A 30 -10.69 16.24 11.28
CA THR A 30 -11.35 17.47 11.73
C THR A 30 -10.50 18.32 12.67
N LYS A 31 -9.49 17.72 13.31
CA LYS A 31 -8.53 18.41 14.20
C LYS A 31 -7.32 18.98 13.45
N SER A 32 -7.23 18.80 12.14
CA SER A 32 -6.14 19.32 11.33
C SER A 32 -6.17 20.84 11.26
N THR A 33 -5.00 21.48 11.35
CA THR A 33 -4.85 22.96 11.25
C THR A 33 -5.28 23.48 9.88
N ILE A 34 -5.15 22.65 8.84
CA ILE A 34 -5.68 22.88 7.49
C ILE A 34 -6.57 21.70 7.14
N LEU A 35 -7.83 21.97 6.84
CA LEU A 35 -8.78 20.94 6.40
C LEU A 35 -8.62 20.64 4.90
N PRO A 36 -8.85 19.39 4.47
CA PRO A 36 -8.91 19.06 3.06
C PRO A 36 -10.14 19.75 2.40
N SER A 37 -10.00 20.12 1.13
CA SER A 37 -11.11 20.67 0.34
C SER A 37 -12.23 19.66 0.11
N LYS A 38 -11.87 18.36 0.09
CA LYS A 38 -12.78 17.23 -0.13
C LYS A 38 -12.25 15.97 0.52
N VAL A 39 -13.15 15.17 1.08
CA VAL A 39 -12.87 13.81 1.56
C VAL A 39 -13.72 12.83 0.76
N VAL A 40 -13.10 11.93 0.00
CA VAL A 40 -13.81 10.87 -0.72
C VAL A 40 -13.65 9.58 0.08
N ILE A 41 -14.77 8.99 0.48
CA ILE A 41 -14.80 7.73 1.21
C ILE A 41 -15.46 6.68 0.33
N VAL A 42 -14.73 5.63 -0.02
CA VAL A 42 -15.26 4.49 -0.76
C VAL A 42 -15.36 3.31 0.18
N PHE A 43 -16.58 2.83 0.42
CA PHE A 43 -16.83 1.78 1.40
C PHE A 43 -17.47 0.54 0.80
N ALA A 44 -17.15 -0.62 1.40
CA ALA A 44 -17.82 -1.89 1.14
C ALA A 44 -18.29 -2.53 2.45
N GLY A 45 -19.38 -3.30 2.38
CA GLY A 45 -19.94 -4.00 3.54
C GLY A 45 -20.90 -3.14 4.36
N ILE A 46 -20.61 -2.96 5.66
CA ILE A 46 -21.49 -2.26 6.62
C ILE A 46 -21.77 -0.83 6.17
N ASP A 47 -23.04 -0.41 6.30
CA ASP A 47 -23.46 0.97 6.03
C ASP A 47 -22.85 1.93 7.05
N ILE A 48 -22.22 2.97 6.56
CA ILE A 48 -21.53 4.00 7.35
C ILE A 48 -22.16 5.40 7.23
N ASN A 49 -23.32 5.53 6.57
CA ASN A 49 -23.99 6.82 6.35
C ASN A 49 -24.16 7.63 7.65
N ARG A 50 -24.56 6.96 8.75
CA ARG A 50 -24.74 7.62 10.05
C ARG A 50 -23.43 8.20 10.57
N ILE A 51 -22.33 7.47 10.47
CA ILE A 51 -21.00 7.94 10.92
C ILE A 51 -20.59 9.16 10.10
N VAL A 52 -20.72 9.07 8.77
CA VAL A 52 -20.33 10.16 7.87
C VAL A 52 -21.17 11.41 8.12
N SER A 53 -22.47 11.28 8.43
CA SER A 53 -23.34 12.41 8.71
C SER A 53 -22.90 13.24 9.91
N ASP A 54 -22.28 12.61 10.93
CA ASP A 54 -21.77 13.30 12.13
C ASP A 54 -20.60 14.27 11.82
N TYR A 55 -19.92 14.04 10.70
CA TYR A 55 -18.77 14.87 10.26
C TYR A 55 -19.10 15.82 9.09
N SER A 56 -20.25 15.68 8.44
CA SER A 56 -20.63 16.44 7.23
C SER A 56 -20.74 17.96 7.45
N SER A 57 -20.94 18.41 8.69
CA SER A 57 -20.91 19.85 9.03
C SER A 57 -19.48 20.43 9.06
N LYS A 58 -18.45 19.61 9.19
CA LYS A 58 -17.04 20.02 9.30
C LYS A 58 -16.21 19.67 8.08
N LEU A 59 -16.57 18.59 7.38
CA LEU A 59 -15.83 18.05 6.23
C LEU A 59 -16.76 17.95 5.02
N ASN A 60 -16.26 18.34 3.86
CA ASN A 60 -16.94 18.11 2.60
C ASN A 60 -16.72 16.65 2.16
N ILE A 61 -17.63 15.75 2.52
CA ILE A 61 -17.50 14.32 2.31
C ILE A 61 -18.33 13.88 1.10
N GLU A 62 -17.71 13.18 0.18
CA GLU A 62 -18.36 12.38 -0.85
C GLU A 62 -18.26 10.92 -0.47
N LEU A 63 -19.40 10.26 -0.31
CA LEU A 63 -19.50 8.85 0.09
C LEU A 63 -19.91 8.00 -1.11
N ILE A 64 -19.12 6.95 -1.40
CA ILE A 64 -19.33 6.04 -2.53
C ILE A 64 -19.43 4.62 -1.99
N ARG A 65 -20.51 3.93 -2.29
CA ARG A 65 -20.64 2.50 -2.00
C ARG A 65 -20.02 1.68 -3.13
N SER A 66 -19.05 0.83 -2.80
CA SER A 66 -18.43 -0.09 -3.73
C SER A 66 -19.10 -1.47 -3.67
N GLU A 67 -19.37 -2.04 -4.83
CA GLU A 67 -19.89 -3.41 -4.93
C GLU A 67 -18.77 -4.44 -4.77
N ILE A 68 -17.53 -4.05 -5.07
CA ILE A 68 -16.36 -4.91 -5.00
C ILE A 68 -15.53 -4.55 -3.77
N SER A 69 -15.37 -5.52 -2.89
CA SER A 69 -14.58 -5.40 -1.68
C SER A 69 -13.07 -5.58 -1.96
N SER A 70 -12.51 -4.68 -2.75
CA SER A 70 -11.08 -4.65 -3.10
C SER A 70 -10.53 -3.26 -2.90
N GLN A 71 -9.45 -3.12 -2.15
CA GLN A 71 -8.83 -1.82 -1.86
C GLN A 71 -8.42 -1.09 -3.15
N ILE A 72 -7.86 -1.80 -4.14
CA ILE A 72 -7.50 -1.24 -5.45
C ILE A 72 -8.74 -0.73 -6.16
N PHE A 73 -9.80 -1.54 -6.20
CA PHE A 73 -11.04 -1.18 -6.86
C PHE A 73 -11.67 0.04 -6.19
N GLN A 74 -11.78 0.03 -4.85
CA GLN A 74 -12.30 1.15 -4.07
C GLN A 74 -11.48 2.43 -4.31
N LYS A 75 -10.14 2.36 -4.25
CA LYS A 75 -9.28 3.50 -4.56
C LYS A 75 -9.50 4.00 -6.00
N SER A 76 -9.68 3.09 -6.97
CA SER A 76 -9.94 3.49 -8.37
C SER A 76 -11.30 4.17 -8.56
N GLU A 77 -12.35 3.73 -7.84
CA GLU A 77 -13.64 4.42 -7.83
C GLU A 77 -13.52 5.82 -7.22
N GLY A 78 -12.83 5.95 -6.10
CA GLY A 78 -12.59 7.23 -5.48
C GLY A 78 -11.76 8.19 -6.36
N ILE A 79 -10.77 7.69 -7.10
CA ILE A 79 -10.00 8.49 -8.06
C ILE A 79 -10.90 9.00 -9.20
N LYS A 80 -11.88 8.22 -9.66
CA LYS A 80 -12.84 8.67 -10.68
C LYS A 80 -13.76 9.79 -10.19
N ALA A 81 -14.08 9.81 -8.88
CA ALA A 81 -14.85 10.87 -8.25
C ALA A 81 -14.05 12.16 -8.03
N LEU A 82 -12.73 12.08 -8.03
CA LEU A 82 -11.84 13.22 -7.97
C LEU A 82 -11.72 13.86 -9.37
N LYS A 83 -11.81 15.18 -9.44
CA LYS A 83 -11.61 15.91 -10.70
C LYS A 83 -10.10 15.99 -11.00
N SER A 84 -9.74 16.00 -12.27
CA SER A 84 -8.33 16.10 -12.71
C SER A 84 -7.59 17.35 -12.19
N ASN A 85 -8.31 18.32 -11.68
CA ASN A 85 -7.79 19.60 -11.15
C ASN A 85 -7.76 19.62 -9.61
N ASP A 86 -7.95 18.49 -8.92
CA ASP A 86 -8.02 18.43 -7.46
C ASP A 86 -6.64 18.57 -6.78
N GLY A 87 -5.63 19.05 -7.52
CA GLY A 87 -4.33 19.42 -6.98
C GLY A 87 -3.56 18.20 -6.45
N TRP A 88 -3.67 17.94 -5.16
CA TRP A 88 -3.01 16.83 -4.49
C TRP A 88 -4.02 15.96 -3.74
N VAL A 89 -3.78 14.66 -3.74
CA VAL A 89 -4.66 13.66 -3.12
C VAL A 89 -3.88 12.83 -2.11
N LEU A 90 -4.31 12.86 -0.86
CA LEU A 90 -3.77 12.04 0.21
C LEU A 90 -4.58 10.73 0.30
N PHE A 91 -3.91 9.60 0.08
CA PHE A 91 -4.45 8.28 0.37
C PHE A 91 -4.22 7.96 1.85
N LEU A 92 -5.28 7.60 2.55
CA LEU A 92 -5.24 7.12 3.93
C LEU A 92 -5.94 5.76 4.03
N ASP A 93 -5.36 4.87 4.81
CA ASP A 93 -6.04 3.68 5.26
C ASP A 93 -6.99 4.04 6.43
N ASP A 94 -8.07 3.28 6.63
CA ASP A 94 -9.11 3.58 7.62
C ASP A 94 -8.65 3.41 9.08
N ASP A 95 -7.53 2.72 9.30
CA ASP A 95 -6.97 2.39 10.61
C ASP A 95 -5.76 3.26 11.02
N VAL A 96 -5.69 4.49 10.51
CA VAL A 96 -4.67 5.47 10.90
C VAL A 96 -5.27 6.75 11.47
N LEU A 97 -4.45 7.50 12.20
CA LEU A 97 -4.73 8.86 12.65
C LEU A 97 -3.74 9.81 12.00
N ILE A 98 -4.20 10.93 11.50
CA ILE A 98 -3.33 11.96 10.93
C ILE A 98 -2.94 12.97 12.04
N ASP A 99 -1.66 13.37 12.07
CA ASP A 99 -1.22 14.46 12.95
C ASP A 99 -1.87 15.77 12.52
N SER A 100 -2.27 16.60 13.48
CA SER A 100 -3.00 17.84 13.23
C SER A 100 -2.27 18.83 12.30
N LYS A 101 -0.95 18.80 12.26
CA LYS A 101 -0.12 19.64 11.40
C LYS A 101 0.31 18.97 10.09
N ALA A 102 -0.01 17.69 9.87
CA ALA A 102 0.50 16.94 8.74
C ALA A 102 0.15 17.58 7.39
N ILE A 103 -1.11 18.00 7.19
CA ILE A 103 -1.55 18.68 5.95
C ILE A 103 -0.87 20.04 5.79
N GLU A 104 -0.70 20.78 6.88
CA GLU A 104 -0.01 22.08 6.88
C GLU A 104 1.47 21.93 6.49
N ILE A 105 2.17 20.95 7.08
CA ILE A 105 3.58 20.65 6.75
C ILE A 105 3.70 20.23 5.28
N LEU A 106 2.85 19.31 4.82
CA LEU A 106 2.80 18.90 3.42
C LEU A 106 2.66 20.08 2.47
N ALA A 107 1.69 20.95 2.73
CA ALA A 107 1.42 22.11 1.90
C ALA A 107 2.59 23.09 1.87
N ASN A 108 3.04 23.52 3.05
CA ASN A 108 4.01 24.62 3.18
C ASN A 108 5.44 24.21 2.82
N GLN A 109 5.84 23.00 3.16
CA GLN A 109 7.24 22.59 3.02
C GLN A 109 7.52 21.82 1.73
N TYR A 110 6.52 21.13 1.17
CA TYR A 110 6.75 20.20 0.06
C TYR A 110 5.93 20.54 -1.19
N ILE A 111 4.61 20.64 -1.08
CA ILE A 111 3.73 20.78 -2.25
C ILE A 111 3.95 22.10 -2.99
N TYR A 112 4.03 23.22 -2.27
CA TYR A 112 4.22 24.56 -2.84
C TYR A 112 5.67 25.01 -2.84
N ASN A 113 6.61 24.11 -2.63
CA ASN A 113 8.02 24.43 -2.65
C ASN A 113 8.64 24.03 -4.00
N ASP A 114 9.16 24.98 -4.75
CA ASP A 114 9.76 24.79 -6.08
C ASP A 114 10.88 23.75 -6.09
N LYS A 115 11.58 23.58 -4.96
CA LYS A 115 12.58 22.51 -4.78
C LYS A 115 12.04 21.12 -5.10
N TYR A 116 10.75 20.91 -4.86
CA TYR A 116 10.09 19.63 -5.03
C TYR A 116 9.16 19.57 -6.25
N SER A 117 9.22 20.54 -7.15
CA SER A 117 8.36 20.63 -8.35
C SER A 117 8.41 19.39 -9.27
N LYS A 118 9.51 18.63 -9.23
CA LYS A 118 9.67 17.37 -9.99
C LYS A 118 9.09 16.14 -9.26
N HIS A 119 8.65 16.29 -8.01
CA HIS A 119 8.05 15.19 -7.27
C HIS A 119 6.56 15.12 -7.57
N VAL A 120 6.07 13.93 -7.78
CA VAL A 120 4.64 13.65 -8.05
C VAL A 120 3.98 12.85 -6.94
N GLY A 121 4.78 12.38 -5.99
CA GLY A 121 4.29 11.61 -4.85
C GLY A 121 5.20 11.74 -3.63
N PHE A 122 4.56 11.75 -2.44
CA PHE A 122 5.22 11.80 -1.14
C PHE A 122 4.67 10.69 -0.24
N GLY A 123 5.56 9.88 0.35
CA GLY A 123 5.21 8.90 1.38
C GLY A 123 5.35 9.51 2.76
N LEU A 124 4.48 9.14 3.68
CA LEU A 124 4.43 9.68 5.04
C LEU A 124 5.06 8.72 6.04
N ALA A 125 5.60 9.26 7.12
CA ALA A 125 6.08 8.47 8.25
C ALA A 125 4.91 7.89 9.04
N ILE A 126 5.00 6.59 9.38
CA ILE A 126 3.97 5.89 10.15
C ILE A 126 4.54 5.52 11.52
N LYS A 127 3.93 6.02 12.59
CA LYS A 127 4.23 5.62 13.97
C LYS A 127 3.46 4.37 14.38
N ASN A 128 3.90 3.72 15.44
CA ASN A 128 3.33 2.50 16.02
C ASN A 128 3.42 1.27 15.09
N ILE A 129 4.44 1.22 14.23
CA ILE A 129 4.76 0.03 13.45
C ILE A 129 5.95 -0.68 14.10
N ASN A 130 5.78 -1.97 14.40
CA ASN A 130 6.87 -2.82 14.85
C ASN A 130 7.70 -3.29 13.65
N TYR A 131 8.94 -2.83 13.57
CA TYR A 131 9.88 -3.29 12.55
C TYR A 131 10.65 -4.52 13.05
N ARG A 132 10.78 -5.51 12.20
CA ARG A 132 11.65 -6.65 12.46
C ARG A 132 13.12 -6.20 12.41
N ASN A 133 13.76 -6.13 13.55
CA ASN A 133 15.21 -5.88 13.63
C ASN A 133 15.97 -7.15 13.20
N LEU A 134 16.52 -7.11 12.00
CA LEU A 134 17.42 -8.14 11.51
C LEU A 134 18.84 -7.86 11.99
N ASN A 135 19.53 -8.89 12.47
CA ASN A 135 20.96 -8.78 12.76
C ASN A 135 21.78 -8.65 11.47
N PHE A 136 23.03 -8.23 11.58
CA PHE A 136 23.89 -7.94 10.44
C PHE A 136 24.08 -9.16 9.50
N LEU A 137 24.29 -10.35 10.05
CA LEU A 137 24.46 -11.59 9.26
C LEU A 137 23.21 -11.94 8.47
N SER A 138 22.02 -11.81 9.10
CA SER A 138 20.75 -11.98 8.39
C SER A 138 20.58 -10.97 7.26
N LYS A 139 20.93 -9.70 7.48
CA LYS A 139 20.90 -8.68 6.43
C LYS A 139 21.83 -9.03 5.27
N LEU A 140 23.04 -9.48 5.58
CA LEU A 140 24.02 -9.87 4.57
C LEU A 140 23.55 -11.09 3.74
N PHE A 141 23.00 -12.11 4.41
CA PHE A 141 22.42 -13.27 3.74
C PHE A 141 21.25 -12.87 2.81
N LEU A 142 20.30 -12.10 3.31
CA LEU A 142 19.17 -11.62 2.52
C LEU A 142 19.61 -10.70 1.37
N TYR A 143 20.66 -9.88 1.56
CA TYR A 143 21.27 -9.09 0.52
C TYR A 143 21.86 -9.97 -0.60
N ALA A 144 22.59 -11.03 -0.24
CA ALA A 144 23.11 -11.99 -1.20
C ALA A 144 21.99 -12.66 -2.01
N CYS A 145 20.86 -13.00 -1.36
CA CYS A 145 19.66 -13.56 -1.99
C CYS A 145 18.77 -12.51 -2.71
N LYS A 146 19.18 -11.25 -2.76
CA LYS A 146 18.42 -10.11 -3.33
C LYS A 146 17.04 -9.88 -2.70
N LEU A 147 16.88 -10.25 -1.45
CA LEU A 147 15.71 -9.99 -0.61
C LEU A 147 15.85 -8.71 0.25
N TYR A 148 17.06 -8.19 0.37
CA TYR A 148 17.38 -7.01 1.16
C TYR A 148 18.25 -6.03 0.36
N SER A 149 18.08 -4.74 0.65
CA SER A 149 18.95 -3.67 0.17
C SER A 149 19.33 -2.77 1.35
N PHE A 150 20.59 -2.35 1.42
CA PHE A 150 21.03 -1.33 2.38
C PHE A 150 20.55 0.07 2.01
N LYS A 151 20.01 0.25 0.79
CA LYS A 151 19.39 1.51 0.36
C LYS A 151 17.89 1.44 0.65
N PRO A 152 17.38 2.21 1.63
CA PRO A 152 15.95 2.30 1.90
C PRO A 152 15.18 2.83 0.69
N GLY A 153 13.94 2.39 0.53
CA GLY A 153 13.10 2.79 -0.61
C GLY A 153 13.53 2.25 -1.97
N ALA A 154 14.59 1.42 -2.04
CA ALA A 154 14.98 0.74 -3.27
C ALA A 154 14.12 -0.52 -3.50
N ILE A 155 14.12 -1.01 -4.75
CA ILE A 155 13.60 -2.32 -5.09
C ILE A 155 14.77 -3.21 -5.52
N THR A 156 14.87 -4.40 -4.93
CA THR A 156 15.97 -5.33 -5.20
C THR A 156 15.83 -5.99 -6.58
N LYS A 157 16.89 -6.66 -7.07
CA LYS A 157 16.86 -7.38 -8.35
C LYS A 157 15.81 -8.49 -8.42
N SER A 158 15.34 -8.98 -7.28
CA SER A 158 14.25 -9.96 -7.17
C SER A 158 12.86 -9.33 -7.08
N GLY A 159 12.75 -8.01 -7.21
CA GLY A 159 11.49 -7.28 -7.10
C GLY A 159 11.04 -7.01 -5.67
N HIS A 160 11.87 -7.20 -4.63
CA HIS A 160 11.48 -6.90 -3.25
C HIS A 160 11.67 -5.43 -2.91
N PRO A 161 10.60 -4.73 -2.45
CA PRO A 161 10.69 -3.35 -1.99
C PRO A 161 11.38 -3.31 -0.63
N GLN A 162 12.34 -2.41 -0.47
CA GLN A 162 12.99 -2.17 0.79
C GLN A 162 12.26 -1.08 1.57
N SER A 163 11.85 -1.38 2.80
CA SER A 163 11.17 -0.42 3.66
C SER A 163 12.05 0.81 3.91
N TYR A 164 11.42 1.96 3.96
CA TYR A 164 12.01 3.27 4.30
C TYR A 164 11.32 3.89 5.53
N LEU A 165 10.22 3.29 6.01
CA LEU A 165 9.37 3.86 7.05
C LEU A 165 10.04 4.02 8.42
N HIS A 166 11.19 3.36 8.63
CA HIS A 166 11.98 3.46 9.87
C HIS A 166 13.03 4.57 9.83
N GLN A 167 13.10 5.34 8.74
CA GLN A 167 14.03 6.45 8.63
C GLN A 167 13.51 7.67 9.40
N ASN A 168 14.45 8.43 9.94
CA ASN A 168 14.22 9.72 10.60
C ASN A 168 14.69 10.90 9.75
N PHE A 169 14.87 10.68 8.44
CA PHE A 169 15.26 11.71 7.47
C PHE A 169 14.55 11.48 6.14
N ASP A 170 14.32 12.56 5.43
CA ASP A 170 13.71 12.55 4.11
C ASP A 170 14.63 11.95 3.06
N SER A 171 14.08 11.17 2.15
CA SER A 171 14.86 10.58 1.05
C SER A 171 14.03 10.36 -0.21
N ASP A 172 14.67 10.47 -1.38
CA ASP A 172 14.07 10.05 -2.63
C ASP A 172 14.05 8.52 -2.68
N VAL A 173 12.90 7.96 -3.05
CA VAL A 173 12.60 6.53 -3.03
C VAL A 173 12.08 6.04 -4.38
N SER A 174 12.12 4.73 -4.62
CA SER A 174 11.64 4.13 -5.87
C SER A 174 10.19 3.69 -5.80
N TRP A 175 9.57 3.69 -4.62
CA TRP A 175 8.19 3.29 -4.40
C TRP A 175 7.63 3.97 -3.15
N LEU A 176 6.31 4.08 -3.07
CA LEU A 176 5.59 4.58 -1.90
C LEU A 176 4.59 3.53 -1.42
N ASN A 177 4.33 3.52 -0.12
CA ASN A 177 3.32 2.69 0.52
C ASN A 177 1.90 3.25 0.30
N GLY A 178 0.89 2.50 0.75
CA GLY A 178 -0.52 2.84 0.60
C GLY A 178 -0.94 4.18 1.22
N ILE A 179 -0.18 4.68 2.23
CA ILE A 179 -0.39 5.99 2.87
C ILE A 179 0.56 7.00 2.22
N SER A 180 0.06 7.72 1.25
CA SER A 180 0.88 8.56 0.39
C SER A 180 0.08 9.69 -0.24
N VAL A 181 0.78 10.77 -0.59
CA VAL A 181 0.21 11.94 -1.28
C VAL A 181 0.62 11.92 -2.73
N TRP A 182 -0.31 12.18 -3.61
CA TRP A 182 -0.11 12.14 -5.05
C TRP A 182 -0.62 13.40 -5.73
N ARG A 183 0.10 13.85 -6.73
CA ARG A 183 -0.41 14.87 -7.64
C ARG A 183 -1.55 14.26 -8.48
N SER A 184 -2.70 14.92 -8.57
CA SER A 184 -3.93 14.35 -9.13
C SER A 184 -3.80 13.92 -10.60
N ASP A 185 -2.96 14.60 -11.39
CA ASP A 185 -2.75 14.30 -12.80
C ASP A 185 -2.13 12.92 -13.06
N VAL A 186 -1.31 12.40 -12.12
CA VAL A 186 -0.70 11.08 -12.25
C VAL A 186 -1.62 9.93 -11.83
N LEU A 187 -2.70 10.23 -11.09
CA LEU A 187 -3.62 9.20 -10.59
C LEU A 187 -4.41 8.49 -11.69
N LYS A 188 -4.53 9.08 -12.87
CA LYS A 188 -5.17 8.43 -14.04
C LYS A 188 -4.51 7.09 -14.40
N THR A 189 -3.23 6.92 -14.06
CA THR A 189 -2.48 5.68 -14.32
C THR A 189 -2.60 4.64 -13.21
N TYR A 190 -3.29 4.98 -12.09
CA TYR A 190 -3.49 4.06 -10.96
C TYR A 190 -4.37 2.87 -11.32
N ILE A 191 -5.32 3.06 -12.23
CA ILE A 191 -6.31 2.05 -12.58
C ILE A 191 -5.66 0.98 -13.44
N ASN A 192 -5.42 -0.18 -12.86
CA ASN A 192 -5.00 -1.38 -13.59
C ASN A 192 -5.98 -2.52 -13.28
N ALA A 193 -6.87 -2.80 -14.24
CA ALA A 193 -7.90 -3.83 -14.13
C ALA A 193 -7.31 -5.23 -13.84
N ASP A 194 -6.09 -5.49 -14.30
CA ASP A 194 -5.40 -6.78 -14.11
C ASP A 194 -5.03 -7.04 -12.64
N LEU A 195 -5.01 -6.00 -11.79
CA LEU A 195 -4.63 -6.07 -10.39
C LEU A 195 -5.83 -6.11 -9.43
N ILE A 196 -7.06 -6.08 -9.93
CA ILE A 196 -8.27 -6.11 -9.10
C ILE A 196 -8.42 -7.50 -8.49
N VAL A 197 -7.95 -7.64 -7.26
CA VAL A 197 -8.06 -8.83 -6.41
C VAL A 197 -8.53 -8.41 -5.01
N ASP A 198 -9.16 -9.33 -4.28
CA ASP A 198 -9.79 -9.02 -2.98
C ASP A 198 -8.81 -8.46 -1.94
N HIS A 199 -7.56 -8.90 -1.97
CA HIS A 199 -6.48 -8.38 -1.13
C HIS A 199 -5.21 -8.23 -1.95
N SER A 200 -4.85 -7.02 -2.26
CA SER A 200 -3.59 -6.72 -2.94
C SER A 200 -2.56 -6.24 -1.92
N SER A 201 -1.39 -6.83 -1.92
CA SER A 201 -0.29 -6.48 -1.02
C SER A 201 0.93 -5.90 -1.73
N TYR A 202 0.79 -5.52 -3.00
CA TYR A 202 1.91 -5.08 -3.83
C TYR A 202 1.50 -4.02 -4.88
N GLU A 203 0.25 -3.57 -4.87
CA GLU A 203 -0.28 -2.61 -5.84
C GLU A 203 0.38 -1.24 -5.73
N ASP A 204 0.66 -0.82 -4.51
CA ASP A 204 1.34 0.43 -4.19
C ASP A 204 2.75 0.47 -4.81
N VAL A 205 3.48 -0.65 -4.72
CA VAL A 205 4.80 -0.79 -5.35
C VAL A 205 4.69 -0.73 -6.88
N ILE A 206 3.74 -1.48 -7.48
CA ILE A 206 3.56 -1.51 -8.94
C ILE A 206 3.21 -0.12 -9.47
N PHE A 207 2.28 0.57 -8.83
CA PHE A 207 1.86 1.90 -9.24
C PHE A 207 2.99 2.92 -9.09
N SER A 208 3.57 3.01 -7.90
CA SER A 208 4.57 4.03 -7.58
C SER A 208 5.88 3.82 -8.35
N TYR A 209 6.31 2.57 -8.53
CA TYR A 209 7.53 2.28 -9.31
C TYR A 209 7.40 2.71 -10.77
N ASN A 210 6.24 2.46 -11.40
CA ASN A 210 6.01 2.92 -12.77
C ASN A 210 6.16 4.44 -12.89
N LEU A 211 5.64 5.19 -11.94
CA LEU A 211 5.79 6.64 -11.90
C LEU A 211 7.22 7.09 -11.60
N SER A 212 7.95 6.34 -10.77
CA SER A 212 9.33 6.69 -10.39
C SER A 212 10.34 6.62 -11.54
N LYS A 213 9.98 5.98 -12.66
CA LYS A 213 10.84 5.93 -13.87
C LYS A 213 10.99 7.27 -14.56
N THR A 214 9.98 8.11 -14.48
CA THR A 214 9.94 9.41 -15.17
C THR A 214 9.79 10.60 -14.22
N ASN A 215 9.44 10.34 -12.98
CA ASN A 215 9.17 11.35 -11.95
C ASN A 215 9.96 11.04 -10.68
N LYS A 216 9.97 11.97 -9.73
CA LYS A 216 10.56 11.75 -8.41
C LYS A 216 9.48 11.43 -7.39
N LEU A 217 9.80 10.49 -6.51
CA LEU A 217 9.03 10.15 -5.31
C LEU A 217 9.90 10.40 -4.09
N ARG A 218 9.30 10.88 -2.99
CA ARG A 218 10.04 11.20 -1.78
C ARG A 218 9.33 10.70 -0.52
N PHE A 219 10.06 10.14 0.40
CA PHE A 219 9.63 9.87 1.75
C PHE A 219 9.85 11.10 2.63
N LEU A 220 8.87 11.43 3.46
CA LEU A 220 8.86 12.55 4.39
C LEU A 220 8.83 12.00 5.83
N SER A 221 9.88 12.31 6.58
CA SER A 221 10.03 11.82 7.96
C SER A 221 9.29 12.67 9.01
N ASP A 222 8.96 13.90 8.66
CA ASP A 222 8.30 14.88 9.54
C ASP A 222 6.78 14.97 9.35
N VAL A 223 6.24 14.35 8.28
CA VAL A 223 4.79 14.24 8.06
C VAL A 223 4.31 12.89 8.60
N ILE A 224 3.63 12.94 9.74
CA ILE A 224 3.39 11.77 10.57
C ILE A 224 1.91 11.36 10.52
N VAL A 225 1.68 10.07 10.33
CA VAL A 225 0.44 9.37 10.66
C VAL A 225 0.72 8.32 11.73
N THR A 226 -0.29 7.97 12.53
CA THR A 226 -0.15 6.98 13.59
C THR A 226 -1.11 5.83 13.31
N SER A 227 -0.61 4.60 13.28
CA SER A 227 -1.48 3.42 13.17
C SER A 227 -2.30 3.26 14.44
N GLN A 228 -3.63 3.07 14.31
CA GLN A 228 -4.53 2.81 15.42
C GLN A 228 -4.33 1.40 16.00
N ILE A 229 -3.90 0.48 15.16
CA ILE A 229 -3.61 -0.90 15.54
C ILE A 229 -2.11 -0.98 15.79
N GLN A 230 -1.71 -1.43 16.99
CA GLN A 230 -0.33 -1.82 17.22
C GLN A 230 -0.05 -2.99 16.28
N MET A 231 0.52 -2.69 15.11
CA MET A 231 0.85 -3.73 14.15
C MET A 231 1.88 -4.66 14.80
N ALA A 232 1.40 -5.81 15.26
CA ALA A 232 2.28 -6.94 15.52
C ALA A 232 3.13 -7.18 14.26
N PRO A 233 4.37 -7.70 14.37
CA PRO A 233 5.15 -8.06 13.19
C PRO A 233 4.25 -8.92 12.32
N GLN A 234 3.99 -8.46 11.10
CA GLN A 234 2.91 -8.98 10.25
C GLN A 234 3.02 -10.48 10.13
N ILE A 235 2.10 -11.18 10.74
CA ILE A 235 1.81 -12.57 10.40
C ILE A 235 1.30 -12.50 8.97
N THR A 236 2.14 -12.89 8.03
CA THR A 236 1.77 -12.89 6.62
C THR A 236 0.63 -13.89 6.46
N SER A 237 -0.60 -13.43 6.32
CA SER A 237 -1.72 -14.33 6.05
C SER A 237 -1.41 -15.16 4.79
N THR A 238 -1.92 -16.38 4.71
CA THR A 238 -1.77 -17.24 3.53
C THR A 238 -2.13 -16.50 2.24
N HIS A 239 -3.19 -15.72 2.29
CA HIS A 239 -3.63 -14.86 1.20
C HIS A 239 -2.54 -13.86 0.78
N GLN A 240 -2.01 -13.10 1.72
CA GLN A 240 -0.93 -12.13 1.44
C GLN A 240 0.34 -12.80 0.93
N PHE A 241 0.65 -14.01 1.41
CA PHE A 241 1.82 -14.76 0.95
C PHE A 241 1.70 -15.17 -0.52
N ILE A 242 0.57 -15.80 -0.89
CA ILE A 242 0.31 -16.27 -2.26
C ILE A 242 0.18 -15.08 -3.22
N HIS A 243 -0.68 -14.12 -2.89
CA HIS A 243 -0.91 -12.93 -3.71
C HIS A 243 0.35 -12.08 -3.88
N GLY A 244 1.07 -11.82 -2.78
CA GLY A 244 2.30 -11.06 -2.82
C GLY A 244 3.39 -11.73 -3.66
N SER A 245 3.45 -13.07 -3.68
CA SER A 245 4.37 -13.83 -4.53
C SER A 245 3.98 -13.70 -6.01
N TYR A 246 2.70 -13.83 -6.33
CA TYR A 246 2.20 -13.69 -7.71
C TYR A 246 2.38 -12.25 -8.24
N LEU A 247 1.98 -11.24 -7.48
CA LEU A 247 2.10 -9.85 -7.92
C LEU A 247 3.57 -9.42 -8.09
N ARG A 248 4.46 -9.96 -7.28
CA ARG A 248 5.91 -9.76 -7.46
C ARG A 248 6.41 -10.44 -8.73
N TYR A 249 5.95 -11.64 -9.01
CA TYR A 249 6.26 -12.30 -10.29
C TYR A 249 5.78 -11.45 -11.47
N TYR A 250 4.53 -11.00 -11.44
CA TYR A 250 3.94 -10.12 -12.45
C TYR A 250 4.77 -8.83 -12.64
N PHE A 251 5.19 -8.21 -11.54
CA PHE A 251 6.02 -7.02 -11.55
C PHE A 251 7.38 -7.29 -12.20
N VAL A 252 8.08 -8.35 -11.79
CA VAL A 252 9.38 -8.72 -12.34
C VAL A 252 9.29 -9.14 -13.81
N ASP A 253 8.20 -9.80 -14.23
CA ASP A 253 7.98 -10.16 -15.64
C ASP A 253 7.79 -8.94 -16.53
N LYS A 254 7.12 -7.90 -16.03
CA LYS A 254 6.89 -6.65 -16.79
C LYS A 254 8.12 -5.74 -16.89
N HIS A 255 9.10 -5.88 -16.02
CA HIS A 255 10.22 -4.95 -15.90
C HIS A 255 11.56 -5.64 -16.13
N LYS A 256 12.19 -5.38 -17.30
CA LYS A 256 13.44 -6.02 -17.75
C LYS A 256 14.65 -5.76 -16.83
N GLU A 257 14.60 -4.70 -16.02
CA GLU A 257 15.65 -4.34 -15.05
C GLU A 257 15.72 -5.30 -13.84
N PHE A 258 14.69 -6.10 -13.61
CA PHE A 258 14.66 -7.15 -12.58
C PHE A 258 15.01 -8.53 -13.16
N SER A 259 15.22 -9.50 -12.31
CA SER A 259 15.68 -10.84 -12.69
C SER A 259 14.76 -11.94 -12.18
N LYS A 260 14.18 -12.71 -13.09
CA LYS A 260 13.39 -13.89 -12.75
C LYS A 260 14.20 -14.95 -11.98
N CYS A 261 15.49 -15.11 -12.30
CA CYS A 261 16.36 -16.05 -11.57
C CYS A 261 16.49 -15.62 -10.10
N TRP A 262 16.74 -14.32 -9.84
CA TRP A 262 16.79 -13.82 -8.47
C TRP A 262 15.42 -13.84 -7.77
N LEU A 263 14.33 -13.66 -8.49
CA LEU A 263 12.99 -13.86 -7.95
C LEU A 263 12.78 -15.31 -7.47
N LEU A 264 13.23 -16.32 -8.24
CA LEU A 264 13.11 -17.72 -7.85
C LEU A 264 13.96 -18.03 -6.60
N VAL A 265 15.19 -17.53 -6.53
CA VAL A 265 16.05 -17.67 -5.33
C VAL A 265 15.37 -17.02 -4.11
N ALA A 266 14.86 -15.80 -4.27
CA ALA A 266 14.16 -15.08 -3.23
C ALA A 266 12.88 -15.81 -2.77
N GLN A 267 12.16 -16.43 -3.71
CA GLN A 267 10.95 -17.20 -3.39
C GLN A 267 11.27 -18.48 -2.60
N ILE A 268 12.39 -19.15 -2.89
CA ILE A 268 12.86 -20.29 -2.09
C ILE A 268 13.10 -19.85 -0.64
N VAL A 269 13.85 -18.78 -0.43
CA VAL A 269 14.13 -18.27 0.92
C VAL A 269 12.84 -17.88 1.65
N ARG A 270 11.91 -17.23 0.98
CA ARG A 270 10.61 -16.86 1.56
C ARG A 270 9.74 -18.07 1.89
N ASN A 271 9.76 -19.10 1.08
CA ASN A 271 9.04 -20.35 1.38
C ASN A 271 9.62 -21.02 2.62
N ILE A 272 10.94 -21.07 2.74
CA ILE A 272 11.61 -21.59 3.95
C ILE A 272 11.21 -20.76 5.18
N GLU A 273 11.26 -19.43 5.06
CA GLU A 273 10.81 -18.52 6.13
C GLU A 273 9.33 -18.77 6.50
N TYR A 274 8.44 -18.89 5.52
CA TYR A 274 7.02 -19.15 5.76
C TYR A 274 6.79 -20.50 6.45
N ILE A 275 7.48 -21.56 6.04
CA ILE A 275 7.30 -22.90 6.61
C ILE A 275 7.82 -22.97 8.06
N PHE A 276 8.99 -22.38 8.34
CA PHE A 276 9.71 -22.61 9.60
C PHE A 276 9.65 -21.46 10.60
N VAL A 277 9.46 -20.23 10.15
CA VAL A 277 9.57 -19.02 10.99
C VAL A 277 8.22 -18.36 11.23
N THR A 278 7.29 -18.42 10.28
CA THR A 278 5.98 -17.77 10.42
C THR A 278 5.16 -18.45 11.52
N LYS A 279 4.69 -17.64 12.47
CA LYS A 279 3.78 -18.08 13.54
C LYS A 279 2.36 -17.72 13.11
N ASP A 280 1.74 -18.57 12.33
CA ASP A 280 0.33 -18.52 11.99
C ASP A 280 -0.43 -19.68 12.64
N GLU A 281 -1.75 -19.69 12.47
CA GLU A 281 -2.63 -20.76 13.00
C GLU A 281 -2.51 -22.08 12.22
N PHE A 282 -1.72 -22.10 11.13
CA PHE A 282 -1.62 -23.27 10.27
C PHE A 282 -0.60 -24.30 10.78
N SER A 283 -0.97 -25.59 10.60
CA SER A 283 -0.05 -26.69 10.85
C SER A 283 1.16 -26.63 9.91
N PHE A 284 2.26 -27.28 10.31
CA PHE A 284 3.45 -27.41 9.47
C PHE A 284 3.11 -27.97 8.07
N TYR A 285 2.27 -29.01 8.03
CA TYR A 285 1.83 -29.62 6.77
C TYR A 285 1.07 -28.64 5.88
N SER A 286 0.16 -27.86 6.46
CA SER A 286 -0.59 -26.82 5.72
C SER A 286 0.34 -25.77 5.15
N ARG A 287 1.34 -25.32 5.88
CA ARG A 287 2.35 -24.34 5.41
C ARG A 287 3.19 -24.89 4.25
N VAL A 288 3.59 -26.15 4.31
CA VAL A 288 4.28 -26.83 3.19
C VAL A 288 3.39 -26.87 1.96
N LYS A 289 2.13 -27.27 2.11
CA LYS A 289 1.16 -27.29 1.01
C LYS A 289 0.99 -25.90 0.37
N ILE A 290 0.83 -24.85 1.17
CA ILE A 290 0.71 -23.46 0.70
C ILE A 290 1.96 -23.02 -0.07
N ALA A 291 3.15 -23.37 0.40
CA ALA A 291 4.40 -23.10 -0.30
C ALA A 291 4.46 -23.81 -1.65
N LEU A 292 4.03 -25.07 -1.74
CA LEU A 292 3.95 -25.83 -3.00
C LEU A 292 2.88 -25.25 -3.95
N ASP A 293 1.71 -24.89 -3.44
CA ASP A 293 0.67 -24.22 -4.23
C ASP A 293 1.15 -22.88 -4.80
N THR A 294 1.98 -22.15 -4.04
CA THR A 294 2.60 -20.91 -4.53
C THR A 294 3.51 -21.18 -5.72
N TRP A 295 4.36 -22.22 -5.66
CA TRP A 295 5.19 -22.61 -6.80
C TRP A 295 4.36 -23.03 -8.01
N PHE A 296 3.30 -23.79 -7.78
CA PHE A 296 2.40 -24.20 -8.86
C PHE A 296 1.77 -22.98 -9.57
N ILE A 297 1.31 -21.99 -8.80
CA ILE A 297 0.75 -20.75 -9.34
C ILE A 297 1.79 -19.97 -10.15
N LEU A 298 3.02 -19.83 -9.63
CA LEU A 298 4.10 -19.13 -10.33
C LEU A 298 4.50 -19.84 -11.63
N PHE A 299 4.55 -21.16 -11.62
CA PHE A 299 4.84 -21.96 -12.82
C PHE A 299 3.76 -21.77 -13.88
N HIS A 300 2.48 -21.89 -13.51
CA HIS A 300 1.37 -21.65 -14.44
C HIS A 300 1.34 -20.22 -14.97
N ALA A 301 1.60 -19.23 -14.13
CA ALA A 301 1.69 -17.83 -14.56
C ALA A 301 2.85 -17.60 -15.55
N SER A 302 3.94 -18.40 -15.47
CA SER A 302 5.07 -18.31 -16.40
C SER A 302 4.71 -18.82 -17.81
N ILE A 303 3.81 -19.79 -17.89
CA ILE A 303 3.38 -20.42 -19.15
C ILE A 303 2.17 -19.68 -19.76
N ASN A 304 1.23 -19.22 -18.91
CA ASN A 304 -0.05 -18.67 -19.31
C ASN A 304 -0.35 -17.36 -18.59
N LYS A 305 -0.03 -16.22 -19.19
CA LYS A 305 -0.09 -14.89 -18.55
C LYS A 305 -1.49 -14.49 -18.05
N ILE A 306 -2.57 -15.07 -18.61
CA ILE A 306 -3.97 -14.72 -18.30
C ILE A 306 -4.54 -15.57 -17.15
N ALA A 307 -4.06 -16.80 -16.97
CA ALA A 307 -4.60 -17.75 -15.99
C ALA A 307 -4.25 -17.46 -14.53
N GLY A 308 -3.33 -16.51 -14.25
CA GLY A 308 -2.84 -16.27 -12.89
C GLY A 308 -3.93 -15.82 -11.92
N ASN A 309 -4.77 -14.86 -12.29
CA ASN A 309 -5.81 -14.32 -11.40
C ASN A 309 -6.95 -15.32 -11.17
N GLU A 310 -7.38 -16.04 -12.20
CA GLU A 310 -8.42 -17.07 -12.07
C GLU A 310 -7.93 -18.27 -11.26
N LEU A 311 -6.69 -18.69 -11.46
CA LEU A 311 -6.07 -19.77 -10.73
C LEU A 311 -5.89 -19.43 -9.25
N ILE A 312 -5.49 -18.20 -8.93
CA ILE A 312 -5.42 -17.71 -7.56
C ILE A 312 -6.80 -17.75 -6.91
N ARG A 313 -7.83 -17.22 -7.57
CA ARG A 313 -9.21 -17.25 -7.06
C ARG A 313 -9.71 -18.68 -6.81
N SER A 314 -9.43 -19.63 -7.70
CA SER A 314 -9.83 -21.02 -7.54
C SER A 314 -9.11 -21.71 -6.36
N LYS A 315 -7.82 -21.49 -6.22
CA LYS A 315 -7.01 -22.08 -5.13
C LYS A 315 -7.36 -21.49 -3.76
N LEU A 316 -7.65 -20.20 -3.68
CA LEU A 316 -8.04 -19.55 -2.45
C LEU A 316 -9.44 -19.95 -1.98
N LYS A 317 -10.39 -20.22 -2.89
CA LYS A 317 -11.68 -20.82 -2.54
C LYS A 317 -11.50 -22.18 -1.87
N ASN A 318 -10.59 -23.00 -2.35
CA ASN A 318 -10.32 -24.34 -1.81
C ASN A 318 -9.63 -24.33 -0.43
N VAL A 319 -8.81 -23.31 -0.14
CA VAL A 319 -8.21 -23.14 1.21
C VAL A 319 -9.25 -22.76 2.24
N ASN A 320 -10.22 -21.92 1.87
CA ASN A 320 -11.31 -21.53 2.77
C ASN A 320 -12.34 -22.67 2.99
N SER A 321 -12.50 -23.59 2.03
CA SER A 321 -13.43 -24.73 2.16
C SER A 321 -12.85 -25.95 2.91
N SER A 322 -11.54 -25.99 3.17
CA SER A 322 -10.88 -27.08 3.92
C SER A 322 -10.72 -26.81 5.42
N ASN A 323 -11.25 -25.67 5.92
CA ASN A 323 -11.22 -25.27 7.33
C ASN A 323 -12.62 -25.27 7.98
N PHE A 324 -13.60 -26.02 7.42
CA PHE A 324 -14.90 -26.31 8.05
C PHE A 324 -15.07 -27.80 8.25
#